data_80d9460314e340bd5ee60e3d6d0ad668
#
_entry.id   80d9460314e340bd5ee60e3d6d0ad668
#
_cell.length_a   1.000
_cell.length_b   1.000
_cell.length_c   1.000
_cell.angle_alpha   90.00
_cell.angle_beta   90.00
_cell.angle_gamma   90.00
#
_symmetry.space_group_name_H-M   'P 1'
#
loop_
_entity.id
_entity.type
_entity.pdbx_description
1 polymer ?
#
loop_
_entity_poly.entity_id
_entity_poly.type
_entity_poly.pdbx_seq_one_letter_code
_entity_poly.pdbx_strand_id
1 'polypeptide(L)'
;MKTNFLSTLVFGCLLLLSACANDDIATGKQGQKESDTAGMTSFSIDNDSSTLPLTRTGGEYTGSGIKFYWIEGDYIWVNNTALSPAWQKDKKNNISELLTASNTGRTSKAKFWFEGSFTASQYPVRYTGREFNPQVNEITIHNEQSADTPNNSFNLGHFGDCGIGTAYRQSNGKYSFILDHKASYITFLPYHSQDVLKGVRIKEIKIWSPDQAICGSFKFNENGIDLSSRPSPEEANRYIKFNCVGKDFKGFDLPNSPKKEANAAIMVIAPGTYNKLYTQYTLYDPVDGVSATITKSYDNVTFLAGKNKEISTDLHVLPVDDKWYMWDAQDEYWAGHKDAQPKHSLESSSENPKSKEADPTRWYSEVNIPTPASQSARNCPNANEVAWYLMLGHTGYVYWDNTVVWSVMGHLYTGGIWLRKQSAITAATGKSVAELKRASPDGTDITQTPIMGPSAAKVQTTVGKPANLGDYFFLPALGAYYHSGFNPNGPGQSGYYWLSSSSTYDAVSHSGTAFCLVFDDSHARIENEIRMFGFRVWNAQ
;
A
#
# COMPACT_ATOMS: atom_id res chain seq x y z
N MET A 1 34.52 15.41 -64.12
CA MET A 1 35.52 14.33 -64.32
C MET A 1 34.87 13.07 -63.81
N LYS A 2 34.34 12.25 -64.69
CA LYS A 2 34.89 11.01 -65.26
C LYS A 2 35.08 9.98 -64.14
N THR A 3 34.55 8.77 -64.10
CA THR A 3 33.98 7.84 -65.11
C THR A 3 33.48 6.59 -64.33
N ASN A 4 32.30 6.14 -64.60
CA ASN A 4 31.84 4.84 -65.17
C ASN A 4 32.67 3.59 -64.88
N PHE A 5 32.01 2.46 -64.49
CA PHE A 5 31.78 1.26 -65.29
C PHE A 5 31.15 0.17 -64.38
N LEU A 6 29.96 -0.29 -64.55
CA LEU A 6 29.34 -1.24 -65.49
C LEU A 6 29.63 -2.72 -65.16
N SER A 7 28.54 -3.37 -64.75
CA SER A 7 27.94 -4.69 -65.08
C SER A 7 28.79 -5.96 -65.03
N THR A 8 28.22 -7.01 -64.44
CA THR A 8 27.86 -8.22 -65.23
C THR A 8 26.83 -9.08 -64.47
N LEU A 9 25.75 -9.39 -65.16
CA LEU A 9 24.71 -10.37 -64.90
C LEU A 9 25.24 -11.79 -65.16
N VAL A 10 24.94 -12.74 -64.25
CA VAL A 10 24.90 -14.18 -64.63
C VAL A 10 23.67 -14.83 -64.02
N PHE A 11 22.85 -15.33 -64.89
CA PHE A 11 21.65 -16.17 -64.70
C PHE A 11 22.10 -17.59 -64.29
N GLY A 12 21.36 -18.21 -63.35
CA GLY A 12 21.59 -19.61 -63.01
C GLY A 12 20.48 -20.24 -62.18
N CYS A 13 19.51 -20.77 -62.85
CA CYS A 13 18.59 -21.90 -62.57
C CYS A 13 18.06 -22.21 -61.19
N LEU A 14 16.74 -22.20 -61.14
CA LEU A 14 15.84 -22.92 -60.22
C LEU A 14 16.29 -24.35 -59.90
N LEU A 15 16.26 -24.67 -58.59
CA LEU A 15 15.84 -25.99 -58.12
C LEU A 15 14.98 -25.80 -56.87
N LEU A 16 13.67 -26.04 -57.06
CA LEU A 16 12.72 -26.24 -56.00
C LEU A 16 13.05 -27.54 -55.28
N LEU A 17 13.55 -27.44 -54.03
CA LEU A 17 13.50 -28.53 -53.07
C LEU A 17 12.60 -28.06 -51.95
N SER A 18 11.40 -28.59 -51.90
CA SER A 18 10.51 -28.59 -50.75
C SER A 18 11.18 -29.34 -49.60
N ALA A 19 11.86 -28.62 -48.71
CA ALA A 19 12.28 -29.16 -47.44
C ALA A 19 11.19 -28.80 -46.44
N CYS A 20 10.47 -29.82 -45.97
CA CYS A 20 9.71 -29.73 -44.73
C CYS A 20 10.71 -29.32 -43.62
N ALA A 21 10.59 -28.10 -43.16
CA ALA A 21 11.34 -27.63 -42.01
C ALA A 21 10.80 -28.36 -40.78
N ASN A 22 11.47 -29.41 -40.38
CA ASN A 22 11.43 -29.94 -39.03
C ASN A 22 12.14 -28.92 -38.15
N ASP A 23 11.41 -28.05 -37.51
CA ASP A 23 11.97 -27.09 -36.54
C ASP A 23 12.20 -27.82 -35.19
N ASP A 24 13.15 -28.77 -35.21
CA ASP A 24 13.87 -29.21 -34.02
C ASP A 24 14.99 -28.20 -33.80
N ILE A 25 14.84 -27.33 -32.79
CA ILE A 25 15.95 -26.46 -32.36
C ILE A 25 17.10 -27.37 -31.91
N ALA A 26 18.03 -27.57 -32.83
CA ALA A 26 19.30 -28.23 -32.56
C ALA A 26 20.20 -27.29 -31.77
N THR A 27 20.12 -27.33 -30.43
CA THR A 27 21.24 -26.93 -29.58
C THR A 27 22.19 -28.12 -29.53
N GLY A 28 23.36 -27.93 -30.10
CA GLY A 28 24.40 -28.95 -30.17
C GLY A 28 24.80 -29.50 -28.80
N LYS A 29 24.35 -30.71 -28.56
CA LYS A 29 24.98 -31.81 -27.82
C LYS A 29 24.10 -33.04 -28.04
N GLN A 30 24.28 -33.70 -29.18
CA GLN A 30 23.82 -35.07 -29.39
C GLN A 30 24.60 -36.01 -28.47
N GLY A 31 23.88 -36.75 -27.65
CA GLY A 31 24.37 -37.90 -26.92
C GLY A 31 24.03 -37.87 -25.44
N GLN A 32 22.80 -38.27 -25.07
CA GLN A 32 22.41 -38.97 -23.84
C GLN A 32 20.98 -38.71 -23.30
N LYS A 33 20.08 -38.00 -24.00
CA LYS A 33 18.75 -37.64 -23.43
C LYS A 33 17.52 -38.34 -24.03
N GLU A 34 17.64 -39.15 -25.08
CA GLU A 34 16.47 -39.87 -25.63
C GLU A 34 16.04 -41.10 -24.82
N SER A 35 16.89 -41.63 -23.93
CA SER A 35 16.57 -42.84 -23.16
C SER A 35 15.55 -42.64 -22.06
N ASP A 36 15.45 -41.45 -21.48
CA ASP A 36 14.62 -41.19 -20.28
C ASP A 36 13.12 -40.95 -20.58
N THR A 37 12.74 -40.71 -21.84
CA THR A 37 11.33 -40.51 -22.27
C THR A 37 10.90 -41.57 -23.28
N ALA A 38 11.73 -42.61 -23.51
CA ALA A 38 11.42 -43.72 -24.41
C ALA A 38 10.14 -44.44 -23.92
N GLY A 39 9.16 -44.61 -24.82
CA GLY A 39 7.87 -45.23 -24.52
C GLY A 39 6.83 -44.33 -23.84
N MET A 40 7.14 -43.05 -23.62
CA MET A 40 6.19 -42.08 -23.10
C MET A 40 5.49 -41.27 -24.20
N THR A 41 4.26 -40.86 -23.94
CA THR A 41 3.51 -39.95 -24.84
C THR A 41 3.70 -38.52 -24.39
N SER A 42 4.02 -37.62 -25.33
CA SER A 42 4.23 -36.20 -25.02
C SER A 42 3.00 -35.33 -25.31
N PHE A 43 2.79 -34.39 -24.40
CA PHE A 43 1.79 -33.34 -24.48
C PHE A 43 2.50 -31.99 -24.47
N SER A 44 2.26 -31.14 -25.45
CA SER A 44 2.94 -29.85 -25.57
C SER A 44 1.97 -28.69 -25.64
N ILE A 45 2.45 -27.57 -25.13
CA ILE A 45 1.85 -26.27 -25.36
C ILE A 45 2.78 -25.51 -26.31
N ASP A 46 2.35 -25.39 -27.57
CA ASP A 46 3.02 -24.64 -28.61
C ASP A 46 2.08 -23.51 -29.07
N ASN A 47 2.40 -22.28 -28.73
CA ASN A 47 1.67 -21.14 -29.22
C ASN A 47 2.62 -20.15 -29.91
N ASP A 48 2.71 -20.30 -31.24
CA ASP A 48 3.28 -19.25 -32.11
C ASP A 48 2.22 -18.24 -32.60
N SER A 49 0.93 -18.41 -32.23
CA SER A 49 -0.12 -17.45 -32.60
C SER A 49 -0.22 -16.31 -31.59
N SER A 50 0.17 -15.12 -32.00
CA SER A 50 0.23 -13.87 -31.24
C SER A 50 -1.12 -13.26 -30.80
N THR A 51 -2.24 -13.98 -30.92
CA THR A 51 -3.59 -13.41 -30.78
C THR A 51 -4.48 -14.01 -29.68
N LEU A 52 -4.03 -15.04 -28.94
CA LEU A 52 -4.79 -15.63 -27.84
C LEU A 52 -4.09 -15.43 -26.49
N PRO A 53 -4.83 -15.24 -25.39
CA PRO A 53 -4.25 -15.16 -24.06
C PRO A 53 -3.51 -16.47 -23.75
N LEU A 54 -2.21 -16.35 -23.57
CA LEU A 54 -1.29 -17.47 -23.32
C LEU A 54 -1.45 -17.97 -21.91
N THR A 55 -1.69 -19.26 -21.73
CA THR A 55 -2.03 -19.93 -20.46
C THR A 55 -0.81 -20.51 -19.78
N ARG A 56 -0.39 -19.96 -18.62
CA ARG A 56 0.83 -20.33 -17.86
C ARG A 56 0.72 -19.85 -16.42
N THR A 57 1.65 -20.16 -15.54
CA THR A 57 1.50 -20.18 -14.07
C THR A 57 2.25 -19.11 -13.30
N GLY A 58 3.20 -18.43 -13.92
CA GLY A 58 3.75 -17.17 -13.44
C GLY A 58 3.15 -16.01 -14.23
N GLY A 59 2.90 -14.85 -13.61
CA GLY A 59 2.16 -13.75 -14.22
C GLY A 59 2.89 -12.43 -14.27
N GLU A 60 2.66 -11.71 -15.36
CA GLU A 60 3.06 -10.32 -15.56
C GLU A 60 1.86 -9.52 -16.10
N TYR A 61 1.52 -8.41 -15.46
CA TYR A 61 0.48 -7.52 -15.94
C TYR A 61 0.96 -6.71 -17.14
N THR A 62 0.24 -6.77 -18.25
CA THR A 62 0.62 -6.13 -19.51
C THR A 62 0.09 -4.71 -19.67
N GLY A 63 -0.85 -4.29 -18.82
CA GLY A 63 -1.65 -3.06 -18.96
C GLY A 63 -3.10 -3.33 -19.35
N SER A 64 -3.43 -4.55 -19.80
CA SER A 64 -4.79 -4.94 -20.16
C SER A 64 -5.18 -6.36 -19.72
N GLY A 65 -4.22 -7.15 -19.25
CA GLY A 65 -4.41 -8.52 -18.81
C GLY A 65 -3.14 -9.10 -18.22
N ILE A 66 -3.14 -10.37 -17.87
CA ILE A 66 -1.97 -11.08 -17.36
C ILE A 66 -1.40 -11.95 -18.47
N LYS A 67 -0.09 -11.82 -18.70
CA LYS A 67 0.69 -12.75 -19.51
C LYS A 67 1.28 -13.79 -18.57
N PHE A 68 0.94 -15.05 -18.80
CA PHE A 68 1.35 -16.14 -17.94
C PHE A 68 2.58 -16.89 -18.48
N TYR A 69 3.32 -17.58 -17.62
CA TYR A 69 4.55 -18.32 -17.93
C TYR A 69 4.65 -19.58 -17.08
N TRP A 70 5.18 -20.67 -17.67
CA TRP A 70 5.60 -21.85 -16.90
C TRP A 70 6.83 -21.53 -16.06
N ILE A 71 6.84 -22.04 -14.86
CA ILE A 71 7.91 -21.88 -13.89
C ILE A 71 8.29 -23.21 -13.28
N GLU A 72 9.41 -23.26 -12.57
CA GLU A 72 9.90 -24.48 -11.92
C GLU A 72 8.84 -25.09 -11.00
N GLY A 73 8.67 -26.43 -11.11
CA GLY A 73 7.73 -27.19 -10.30
C GLY A 73 6.30 -27.24 -10.82
N ASP A 74 5.99 -26.60 -11.94
CA ASP A 74 4.68 -26.74 -12.60
C ASP A 74 4.48 -28.13 -13.19
N TYR A 75 3.23 -28.61 -13.22
CA TYR A 75 2.80 -29.90 -13.74
C TYR A 75 1.39 -29.83 -14.30
N ILE A 76 0.98 -30.87 -15.05
CA ILE A 76 -0.37 -31.02 -15.56
C ILE A 76 -0.93 -32.41 -15.27
N TRP A 77 -2.24 -32.53 -15.34
CA TRP A 77 -2.98 -33.77 -15.30
C TRP A 77 -3.64 -34.03 -16.64
N VAL A 78 -3.62 -35.31 -17.09
CA VAL A 78 -4.35 -35.76 -18.28
C VAL A 78 -5.29 -36.89 -17.89
N ASN A 79 -6.55 -36.83 -18.34
CA ASN A 79 -7.53 -37.86 -18.06
C ASN A 79 -7.53 -38.93 -19.16
N ASN A 80 -7.06 -40.11 -18.84
CA ASN A 80 -7.15 -41.30 -19.72
C ASN A 80 -7.92 -42.40 -19.03
N THR A 81 -9.19 -42.58 -19.38
CA THR A 81 -10.08 -43.58 -18.78
C THR A 81 -9.69 -45.02 -19.05
N ALA A 82 -8.74 -45.28 -19.94
CA ALA A 82 -8.15 -46.60 -20.16
C ALA A 82 -7.09 -46.96 -19.10
N LEU A 83 -6.70 -46.01 -18.25
CA LEU A 83 -5.72 -46.19 -17.19
C LEU A 83 -6.37 -46.18 -15.80
N SER A 84 -5.69 -46.67 -14.79
CA SER A 84 -6.12 -46.61 -13.40
C SER A 84 -4.98 -46.14 -12.49
N PRO A 85 -5.14 -44.98 -11.83
CA PRO A 85 -6.29 -44.05 -11.89
C PRO A 85 -6.41 -43.38 -13.27
N ALA A 86 -7.62 -42.93 -13.64
CA ALA A 86 -7.84 -42.29 -14.95
C ALA A 86 -7.09 -40.96 -15.11
N TRP A 87 -7.01 -40.13 -14.06
CA TRP A 87 -6.23 -38.92 -14.02
C TRP A 87 -4.76 -39.24 -13.74
N GLN A 88 -3.89 -38.96 -14.71
CA GLN A 88 -2.46 -39.14 -14.62
C GLN A 88 -1.80 -37.77 -14.48
N LYS A 89 -0.85 -37.64 -13.53
CA LYS A 89 0.08 -36.51 -13.45
C LYS A 89 1.25 -36.77 -14.41
N ASP A 90 1.80 -35.73 -15.01
CA ASP A 90 3.00 -35.89 -15.83
C ASP A 90 4.15 -36.51 -15.02
N LYS A 91 4.84 -37.44 -15.66
CA LYS A 91 6.01 -38.12 -15.07
C LYS A 91 7.25 -37.27 -15.14
N LYS A 92 7.37 -36.49 -16.21
CA LYS A 92 8.48 -35.61 -16.52
C LYS A 92 8.00 -34.44 -17.36
N ASN A 93 8.68 -33.30 -17.24
CA ASN A 93 8.52 -32.17 -18.14
C ASN A 93 9.90 -31.54 -18.43
N ASN A 94 9.96 -30.63 -19.42
CA ASN A 94 11.19 -29.94 -19.80
C ASN A 94 11.28 -28.50 -19.31
N ILE A 95 10.47 -28.12 -18.34
CA ILE A 95 10.42 -26.73 -17.85
C ILE A 95 11.79 -26.31 -17.34
N SER A 96 12.42 -27.07 -16.43
CA SER A 96 13.74 -26.75 -15.86
C SER A 96 14.83 -26.57 -16.93
N GLU A 97 14.77 -27.38 -17.99
CA GLU A 97 15.72 -27.28 -19.13
C GLU A 97 15.54 -25.99 -19.90
N LEU A 98 14.27 -25.58 -20.16
CA LEU A 98 13.93 -24.34 -20.86
C LEU A 98 14.26 -23.10 -20.01
N LEU A 99 14.05 -23.17 -18.70
CA LEU A 99 14.39 -22.10 -17.77
C LEU A 99 15.90 -21.87 -17.72
N THR A 100 16.68 -22.96 -17.66
CA THR A 100 18.16 -22.92 -17.70
C THR A 100 18.66 -22.32 -19.02
N ALA A 101 18.06 -22.73 -20.14
CA ALA A 101 18.47 -22.27 -21.48
C ALA A 101 18.12 -20.78 -21.69
N SER A 102 17.01 -20.30 -21.16
CA SER A 102 16.54 -18.91 -21.32
C SER A 102 17.14 -17.93 -20.32
N ASN A 103 17.67 -18.41 -19.19
CA ASN A 103 18.15 -17.62 -18.05
C ASN A 103 17.13 -16.57 -17.54
N THR A 104 15.81 -16.81 -17.72
CA THR A 104 14.75 -15.85 -17.38
C THR A 104 13.88 -16.30 -16.21
N GLY A 105 14.09 -17.53 -15.69
CA GLY A 105 13.27 -18.14 -14.63
C GLY A 105 11.82 -18.45 -15.06
N ARG A 106 11.47 -18.22 -16.33
CA ARG A 106 10.13 -18.42 -16.89
C ARG A 106 10.16 -18.78 -18.37
N THR A 107 9.25 -19.65 -18.81
CA THR A 107 9.15 -20.06 -20.21
C THR A 107 7.70 -20.02 -20.72
N SER A 108 7.58 -19.73 -21.99
CA SER A 108 6.31 -19.75 -22.68
C SER A 108 5.93 -21.09 -23.27
N LYS A 109 6.83 -22.02 -23.35
CA LYS A 109 6.66 -23.35 -23.95
C LYS A 109 6.95 -24.41 -22.89
N ALA A 110 6.26 -25.56 -22.97
CA ALA A 110 6.54 -26.73 -22.13
C ALA A 110 6.09 -28.01 -22.84
N LYS A 111 6.81 -29.10 -22.55
CA LYS A 111 6.45 -30.47 -22.90
C LYS A 111 6.32 -31.29 -21.63
N PHE A 112 5.31 -32.10 -21.58
CA PHE A 112 5.00 -33.00 -20.48
C PHE A 112 4.91 -34.42 -21.00
N TRP A 113 5.50 -35.39 -20.30
CA TRP A 113 5.52 -36.80 -20.72
C TRP A 113 4.77 -37.66 -19.72
N PHE A 114 3.96 -38.57 -20.27
CA PHE A 114 3.10 -39.48 -19.53
C PHE A 114 3.43 -40.94 -19.92
N GLU A 115 3.45 -41.80 -18.91
CA GLU A 115 3.56 -43.25 -19.11
C GLU A 115 2.18 -43.83 -19.54
N GLY A 116 2.24 -44.95 -20.27
CA GLY A 116 1.03 -45.63 -20.74
C GLY A 116 0.64 -45.31 -22.18
N SER A 117 -0.42 -45.97 -22.64
CA SER A 117 -0.90 -45.83 -24.01
C SER A 117 -1.94 -44.75 -24.15
N PHE A 118 -1.67 -43.76 -25.00
CA PHE A 118 -2.58 -42.67 -25.36
C PHE A 118 -2.90 -42.77 -26.86
N THR A 119 -4.10 -43.24 -27.18
CA THR A 119 -4.52 -43.55 -28.58
C THR A 119 -5.74 -42.74 -29.03
N ALA A 120 -6.51 -42.17 -28.11
CA ALA A 120 -7.70 -41.39 -28.43
C ALA A 120 -7.35 -40.11 -29.19
N SER A 121 -8.31 -39.55 -29.91
CA SER A 121 -8.15 -38.30 -30.66
C SER A 121 -7.99 -37.07 -29.75
N GLN A 122 -8.47 -37.18 -28.49
CA GLN A 122 -8.38 -36.08 -27.52
C GLN A 122 -8.40 -36.59 -26.08
N TYR A 123 -7.86 -35.79 -25.15
CA TYR A 123 -7.87 -36.03 -23.71
C TYR A 123 -8.11 -34.73 -22.94
N PRO A 124 -8.94 -34.74 -21.88
CA PRO A 124 -9.07 -33.62 -20.96
C PRO A 124 -7.75 -33.37 -20.23
N VAL A 125 -7.39 -32.09 -20.07
CA VAL A 125 -6.21 -31.63 -19.35
C VAL A 125 -6.64 -30.71 -18.23
N ARG A 126 -5.98 -30.82 -17.05
CA ARG A 126 -6.11 -29.90 -15.92
C ARG A 126 -4.76 -29.40 -15.46
N TYR A 127 -4.75 -28.15 -15.06
CA TYR A 127 -3.71 -27.55 -14.24
C TYR A 127 -4.35 -27.15 -12.91
N THR A 128 -3.82 -27.62 -11.79
CA THR A 128 -4.42 -27.42 -10.47
C THR A 128 -3.51 -26.66 -9.50
N GLY A 129 -2.70 -25.77 -10.06
CA GLY A 129 -1.73 -25.03 -9.26
C GLY A 129 -0.47 -25.85 -8.97
N ARG A 130 0.34 -25.31 -8.05
CA ARG A 130 1.64 -25.86 -7.66
C ARG A 130 1.64 -26.21 -6.16
N GLU A 131 0.75 -27.11 -5.78
CA GLU A 131 0.61 -27.56 -4.41
C GLU A 131 1.62 -28.69 -4.07
N PHE A 132 1.99 -28.76 -2.79
CA PHE A 132 2.87 -29.82 -2.30
C PHE A 132 2.19 -31.22 -2.41
N ASN A 133 0.88 -31.28 -2.08
CA ASN A 133 0.06 -32.49 -2.24
C ASN A 133 -1.07 -32.20 -3.25
N PRO A 134 -0.76 -32.24 -4.57
CA PRO A 134 -1.70 -31.82 -5.58
C PRO A 134 -2.91 -32.75 -5.66
N GLN A 135 -4.10 -32.15 -5.67
CA GLN A 135 -5.37 -32.83 -5.89
C GLN A 135 -5.94 -32.44 -7.26
N VAL A 136 -6.37 -33.42 -8.06
CA VAL A 136 -6.86 -33.14 -9.41
C VAL A 136 -8.28 -32.54 -9.41
N ASN A 137 -9.03 -32.76 -8.35
CA ASN A 137 -10.44 -32.34 -8.23
C ASN A 137 -10.67 -31.23 -7.18
N GLU A 138 -9.60 -30.59 -6.71
CA GLU A 138 -9.66 -29.52 -5.72
C GLU A 138 -8.62 -28.44 -6.02
N ILE A 139 -8.99 -27.19 -5.73
CA ILE A 139 -8.12 -26.01 -5.83
C ILE A 139 -8.18 -25.27 -4.50
N THR A 140 -7.03 -24.88 -3.99
CA THR A 140 -6.95 -23.98 -2.84
C THR A 140 -6.46 -22.60 -3.28
N ILE A 141 -7.28 -21.58 -3.10
CA ILE A 141 -6.87 -20.19 -3.22
C ILE A 141 -6.37 -19.74 -1.85
N HIS A 142 -5.08 -19.41 -1.75
CA HIS A 142 -4.44 -19.07 -0.50
C HIS A 142 -4.79 -17.65 -0.05
N ASN A 143 -4.98 -17.49 1.25
CA ASN A 143 -5.26 -16.18 1.88
C ASN A 143 -3.99 -15.36 2.16
N GLU A 144 -2.80 -15.95 2.08
CA GLU A 144 -1.51 -15.27 2.17
C GLU A 144 -0.80 -15.39 0.81
N GLN A 145 -0.54 -14.24 0.18
CA GLN A 145 0.11 -14.14 -1.12
C GLN A 145 1.22 -13.11 -1.05
N SER A 146 2.20 -13.16 -1.95
CA SER A 146 3.34 -12.23 -1.92
C SER A 146 4.05 -12.11 -3.26
N ALA A 147 4.83 -11.05 -3.42
CA ALA A 147 5.82 -10.93 -4.47
C ALA A 147 7.05 -10.17 -3.98
N ASP A 148 8.23 -10.58 -4.47
CA ASP A 148 9.51 -9.94 -4.15
C ASP A 148 9.76 -8.69 -5.00
N THR A 149 9.15 -8.62 -6.17
CA THR A 149 9.28 -7.48 -7.09
C THR A 149 7.92 -7.11 -7.69
N PRO A 150 7.69 -5.82 -7.97
CA PRO A 150 6.47 -5.40 -8.65
C PRO A 150 6.30 -6.05 -10.01
N ASN A 151 5.05 -6.21 -10.43
CA ASN A 151 4.66 -6.76 -11.72
C ASN A 151 5.27 -8.13 -12.06
N ASN A 152 5.58 -8.92 -11.03
CA ASN A 152 6.21 -10.21 -11.17
C ASN A 152 5.63 -11.21 -10.17
N SER A 153 4.71 -12.04 -10.61
CA SER A 153 4.07 -13.05 -9.78
C SER A 153 4.51 -14.45 -10.20
N PHE A 154 5.64 -14.90 -9.68
CA PHE A 154 6.11 -16.27 -9.87
C PHE A 154 5.24 -17.32 -9.16
N ASN A 155 4.44 -16.91 -8.20
CA ASN A 155 3.74 -17.83 -7.31
C ASN A 155 2.23 -17.94 -7.57
N LEU A 156 1.71 -17.46 -8.73
CA LEU A 156 0.27 -17.57 -9.01
C LEU A 156 -0.23 -19.01 -8.91
N GLY A 157 0.54 -19.98 -9.43
CA GLY A 157 0.21 -21.40 -9.32
C GLY A 157 0.13 -21.89 -7.88
N HIS A 158 1.02 -21.42 -6.99
CA HIS A 158 0.94 -21.72 -5.56
C HIS A 158 -0.24 -20.99 -4.90
N PHE A 159 -0.62 -19.82 -5.37
CA PHE A 159 -1.71 -19.03 -4.78
C PHE A 159 -3.11 -19.47 -5.23
N GLY A 160 -3.22 -20.49 -6.09
CA GLY A 160 -4.48 -21.08 -6.50
C GLY A 160 -4.87 -20.79 -7.95
N ASP A 161 -3.91 -20.38 -8.80
CA ASP A 161 -4.14 -20.37 -10.24
C ASP A 161 -4.42 -21.78 -10.74
N CYS A 162 -5.39 -21.91 -11.66
CA CYS A 162 -5.83 -23.19 -12.19
C CYS A 162 -6.40 -23.03 -13.60
N GLY A 163 -6.38 -24.13 -14.36
CA GLY A 163 -6.86 -24.12 -15.74
C GLY A 163 -7.34 -25.49 -16.22
N ILE A 164 -8.18 -25.47 -17.23
CA ILE A 164 -8.68 -26.65 -17.94
C ILE A 164 -8.40 -26.54 -19.42
N GLY A 165 -8.29 -27.68 -20.10
CA GLY A 165 -8.11 -27.73 -21.54
C GLY A 165 -8.43 -29.08 -22.12
N THR A 166 -8.31 -29.19 -23.44
CA THR A 166 -8.37 -30.45 -24.17
C THR A 166 -7.13 -30.60 -25.03
N ALA A 167 -6.43 -31.70 -24.87
CA ALA A 167 -5.29 -32.05 -25.70
C ALA A 167 -5.75 -32.83 -26.92
N TYR A 168 -5.36 -32.40 -28.11
CA TYR A 168 -5.72 -33.00 -29.38
C TYR A 168 -4.52 -33.73 -30.00
N ARG A 169 -4.78 -34.93 -30.52
CA ARG A 169 -3.77 -35.74 -31.18
C ARG A 169 -3.33 -35.12 -32.51
N GLN A 170 -2.03 -34.97 -32.67
CA GLN A 170 -1.40 -34.45 -33.88
C GLN A 170 -1.03 -35.61 -34.84
N SER A 171 -0.74 -35.28 -36.11
CA SER A 171 -0.34 -36.27 -37.14
C SER A 171 0.89 -37.10 -36.79
N ASN A 172 1.79 -36.56 -35.97
CA ASN A 172 3.00 -37.21 -35.47
C ASN A 172 2.74 -38.10 -34.22
N GLY A 173 1.47 -38.28 -33.80
CA GLY A 173 1.08 -39.07 -32.63
C GLY A 173 1.27 -38.41 -31.27
N LYS A 174 1.83 -37.17 -31.21
CA LYS A 174 1.93 -36.33 -30.01
C LYS A 174 0.63 -35.55 -29.79
N TYR A 175 0.50 -34.91 -28.63
CA TYR A 175 -0.68 -34.11 -28.29
C TYR A 175 -0.31 -32.65 -28.10
N SER A 176 -1.20 -31.74 -28.51
CA SER A 176 -1.11 -30.32 -28.22
C SER A 176 -2.34 -29.84 -27.50
N PHE A 177 -2.20 -28.87 -26.59
CA PHE A 177 -3.30 -28.31 -25.82
C PHE A 177 -3.11 -26.82 -25.51
N ILE A 178 -4.22 -26.18 -25.14
CA ILE A 178 -4.27 -24.83 -24.57
C ILE A 178 -5.03 -24.95 -23.25
N LEU A 179 -4.60 -24.24 -22.21
CA LEU A 179 -5.33 -24.14 -20.95
C LEU A 179 -6.17 -22.86 -20.94
N ASP A 180 -7.37 -22.94 -20.43
CA ASP A 180 -8.24 -21.82 -20.12
C ASP A 180 -8.25 -21.64 -18.58
N HIS A 181 -7.70 -20.51 -18.11
CA HIS A 181 -7.61 -20.19 -16.69
C HIS A 181 -8.98 -20.06 -16.06
N LYS A 182 -9.15 -20.55 -14.83
CA LYS A 182 -10.43 -20.60 -14.11
C LYS A 182 -10.43 -19.88 -12.77
N ALA A 183 -9.30 -19.49 -12.22
CA ALA A 183 -9.21 -18.51 -11.15
C ALA A 183 -9.51 -17.09 -11.68
N SER A 184 -9.72 -16.15 -10.80
CA SER A 184 -9.76 -14.71 -11.14
C SER A 184 -8.53 -14.00 -10.57
N TYR A 185 -8.19 -12.85 -11.15
CA TYR A 185 -7.01 -12.10 -10.76
C TYR A 185 -7.35 -10.64 -10.50
N ILE A 186 -6.60 -10.04 -9.60
CA ILE A 186 -6.62 -8.60 -9.34
C ILE A 186 -5.22 -8.07 -9.53
N THR A 187 -5.07 -6.98 -10.27
CA THR A 187 -3.84 -6.20 -10.29
C THR A 187 -4.08 -4.88 -9.57
N PHE A 188 -3.48 -4.71 -8.40
CA PHE A 188 -3.50 -3.46 -7.68
C PHE A 188 -2.40 -2.52 -8.15
N LEU A 189 -2.76 -1.26 -8.39
CA LEU A 189 -1.86 -0.16 -8.76
C LEU A 189 -2.11 1.05 -7.84
N PRO A 190 -1.74 0.98 -6.55
CA PRO A 190 -1.89 2.12 -5.65
C PRO A 190 -0.93 3.24 -6.04
N TYR A 191 -1.37 4.49 -5.89
CA TYR A 191 -0.56 5.67 -6.16
C TYR A 191 -0.96 6.81 -5.24
N HIS A 192 -0.21 7.93 -5.30
CA HIS A 192 -0.41 9.07 -4.43
C HIS A 192 -0.20 10.38 -5.22
N SER A 193 -1.29 10.95 -5.73
CA SER A 193 -1.24 12.10 -6.66
C SER A 193 -0.87 13.44 -5.99
N GLN A 194 -0.96 13.55 -4.66
CA GLN A 194 -0.72 14.80 -3.93
C GLN A 194 0.77 15.22 -3.86
N ASP A 195 1.70 14.31 -4.15
CA ASP A 195 3.17 14.52 -4.08
C ASP A 195 3.69 15.03 -2.71
N VAL A 196 2.99 14.70 -1.63
CA VAL A 196 3.34 15.11 -0.25
C VAL A 196 4.04 14.01 0.55
N LEU A 197 4.28 12.84 -0.06
CA LEU A 197 5.02 11.71 0.53
C LEU A 197 6.28 11.44 -0.29
N LYS A 198 7.43 11.30 0.37
CA LYS A 198 8.72 11.03 -0.28
C LYS A 198 9.30 9.70 0.23
N GLY A 199 9.53 8.77 -0.69
CA GLY A 199 10.13 7.47 -0.33
C GLY A 199 9.25 6.51 0.47
N VAL A 200 7.98 6.84 0.67
CA VAL A 200 7.00 5.95 1.32
C VAL A 200 6.74 4.73 0.43
N ARG A 201 6.55 3.58 1.06
CA ARG A 201 6.38 2.28 0.43
C ARG A 201 5.01 1.68 0.71
N ILE A 202 4.58 0.74 -0.14
CA ILE A 202 3.45 -0.17 0.11
C ILE A 202 4.01 -1.48 0.63
N LYS A 203 3.70 -1.85 1.88
CA LYS A 203 4.12 -3.11 2.49
C LYS A 203 3.14 -4.24 2.29
N GLU A 204 1.84 -3.93 2.36
CA GLU A 204 0.79 -4.94 2.34
C GLU A 204 -0.47 -4.37 1.68
N ILE A 205 -1.18 -5.24 0.96
CA ILE A 205 -2.52 -4.98 0.47
C ILE A 205 -3.41 -6.11 0.98
N LYS A 206 -4.37 -5.79 1.85
CA LYS A 206 -5.38 -6.74 2.34
C LYS A 206 -6.71 -6.45 1.66
N ILE A 207 -7.35 -7.50 1.10
CA ILE A 207 -8.70 -7.42 0.55
C ILE A 207 -9.61 -8.37 1.34
N TRP A 208 -10.85 -7.97 1.60
CA TRP A 208 -11.81 -8.85 2.26
C TRP A 208 -13.25 -8.56 1.88
N SER A 209 -14.10 -9.59 2.01
CA SER A 209 -15.56 -9.49 1.95
C SER A 209 -16.15 -9.84 3.31
N PRO A 210 -17.10 -9.07 3.85
CA PRO A 210 -17.68 -9.34 5.16
C PRO A 210 -18.58 -10.59 5.19
N ASP A 211 -19.17 -10.93 4.07
CA ASP A 211 -20.28 -11.88 3.94
C ASP A 211 -20.01 -13.09 3.04
N GLN A 212 -18.87 -13.11 2.34
CA GLN A 212 -18.57 -14.17 1.37
C GLN A 212 -17.08 -14.57 1.42
N ALA A 213 -16.81 -15.87 1.30
CA ALA A 213 -15.43 -16.36 1.16
C ALA A 213 -14.84 -15.95 -0.18
N ILE A 214 -13.64 -15.36 -0.18
CA ILE A 214 -12.91 -14.93 -1.37
C ILE A 214 -11.72 -15.83 -1.71
N CYS A 215 -11.40 -16.76 -0.82
CA CYS A 215 -10.32 -17.74 -0.91
C CYS A 215 -10.72 -19.04 -0.18
N GLY A 216 -9.79 -19.99 -0.08
CA GLY A 216 -10.00 -21.32 0.51
C GLY A 216 -10.11 -22.42 -0.54
N SER A 217 -10.54 -23.62 -0.13
CA SER A 217 -10.62 -24.80 -0.99
C SER A 217 -11.95 -24.89 -1.72
N PHE A 218 -11.89 -25.17 -3.01
CA PHE A 218 -13.02 -25.34 -3.91
C PHE A 218 -12.90 -26.66 -4.66
N LYS A 219 -14.03 -27.34 -4.94
CA LYS A 219 -14.05 -28.44 -5.91
C LYS A 219 -13.67 -27.91 -7.30
N PHE A 220 -12.98 -28.75 -8.06
CA PHE A 220 -12.52 -28.44 -9.40
C PHE A 220 -12.96 -29.53 -10.38
N ASN A 221 -13.70 -29.17 -11.39
CA ASN A 221 -14.31 -30.09 -12.34
C ASN A 221 -14.03 -29.69 -13.80
N GLU A 222 -14.72 -30.27 -14.77
CA GLU A 222 -14.58 -30.00 -16.22
C GLU A 222 -14.98 -28.57 -16.61
N ASN A 223 -15.73 -27.85 -15.79
CA ASN A 223 -16.12 -26.46 -16.00
C ASN A 223 -15.20 -25.48 -15.28
N GLY A 224 -14.25 -25.98 -14.47
CA GLY A 224 -13.33 -25.18 -13.66
C GLY A 224 -13.68 -25.19 -12.17
N ILE A 225 -13.54 -24.04 -11.49
CA ILE A 225 -13.87 -23.90 -10.07
C ILE A 225 -15.38 -24.02 -9.87
N ASP A 226 -15.79 -24.99 -9.07
CA ASP A 226 -17.19 -25.18 -8.70
C ASP A 226 -17.57 -24.20 -7.57
N LEU A 227 -18.22 -23.12 -7.93
CA LEU A 227 -18.63 -22.08 -6.99
C LEU A 227 -19.73 -22.54 -6.01
N SER A 228 -20.43 -23.65 -6.28
CA SER A 228 -21.38 -24.24 -5.34
C SER A 228 -20.67 -24.86 -4.13
N SER A 229 -19.39 -25.17 -4.27
CA SER A 229 -18.53 -25.70 -3.20
C SER A 229 -17.77 -24.60 -2.45
N ARG A 230 -18.10 -23.34 -2.65
CA ARG A 230 -17.46 -22.21 -1.95
C ARG A 230 -17.46 -22.46 -0.44
N PRO A 231 -16.31 -22.33 0.25
CA PRO A 231 -16.27 -22.54 1.69
C PRO A 231 -17.11 -21.52 2.44
N SER A 232 -17.47 -21.85 3.68
CA SER A 232 -18.12 -20.92 4.59
C SER A 232 -17.28 -19.65 4.78
N PRO A 233 -17.90 -18.47 4.97
CA PRO A 233 -17.18 -17.21 5.13
C PRO A 233 -16.60 -17.06 6.54
N GLU A 234 -15.76 -18.01 6.95
CA GLU A 234 -14.95 -17.91 8.17
C GLU A 234 -13.85 -16.89 8.01
N GLU A 235 -13.24 -16.43 9.10
CA GLU A 235 -12.24 -15.38 9.05
C GLU A 235 -11.12 -15.67 8.05
N ALA A 236 -10.55 -16.88 8.07
CA ALA A 236 -9.48 -17.29 7.18
C ALA A 236 -9.82 -17.29 5.68
N ASN A 237 -11.11 -17.40 5.33
CA ASN A 237 -11.58 -17.47 3.94
C ASN A 237 -12.14 -16.14 3.42
N ARG A 238 -12.37 -15.17 4.30
CA ARG A 238 -12.96 -13.87 3.93
C ARG A 238 -11.94 -12.84 3.50
N TYR A 239 -10.65 -13.03 3.74
CA TYR A 239 -9.61 -12.09 3.35
C TYR A 239 -8.49 -12.76 2.54
N ILE A 240 -7.82 -11.95 1.75
CA ILE A 240 -6.51 -12.27 1.17
C ILE A 240 -5.57 -11.12 1.52
N LYS A 241 -4.39 -11.48 2.01
CA LYS A 241 -3.31 -10.57 2.33
C LYS A 241 -2.19 -10.76 1.31
N PHE A 242 -1.77 -9.68 0.67
CA PHE A 242 -0.66 -9.68 -0.28
C PHE A 242 0.52 -8.89 0.30
N ASN A 243 1.62 -9.59 0.55
CA ASN A 243 2.84 -8.99 1.05
C ASN A 243 3.69 -8.47 -0.11
N CYS A 244 3.84 -7.15 -0.19
CA CYS A 244 4.76 -6.47 -1.10
C CYS A 244 6.16 -6.49 -0.46
N VAL A 245 6.97 -7.52 -0.76
CA VAL A 245 8.26 -7.70 -0.07
C VAL A 245 9.25 -6.61 -0.47
N GLY A 246 9.45 -6.40 -1.77
CA GLY A 246 10.46 -5.48 -2.29
C GLY A 246 11.89 -6.04 -2.18
N LYS A 247 12.83 -5.49 -2.95
CA LYS A 247 14.22 -5.95 -2.98
C LYS A 247 14.98 -5.76 -1.66
N ASP A 248 14.55 -4.79 -0.86
CA ASP A 248 15.15 -4.41 0.43
C ASP A 248 14.25 -4.78 1.62
N PHE A 249 13.20 -5.58 1.42
CA PHE A 249 12.20 -5.96 2.41
C PHE A 249 11.41 -4.77 3.00
N LYS A 250 11.42 -3.62 2.32
CA LYS A 250 10.73 -2.39 2.77
C LYS A 250 9.42 -2.13 2.03
N GLY A 251 9.04 -2.99 1.09
CA GLY A 251 7.82 -2.84 0.31
C GLY A 251 8.06 -2.34 -1.11
N PHE A 252 6.97 -2.14 -1.86
CA PHE A 252 7.00 -1.58 -3.21
C PHE A 252 6.95 -0.06 -3.16
N ASP A 253 7.44 0.61 -4.22
CA ASP A 253 7.36 2.06 -4.33
C ASP A 253 5.90 2.55 -4.34
N LEU A 254 5.66 3.76 -3.83
CA LEU A 254 4.40 4.47 -3.97
C LEU A 254 4.59 5.62 -4.97
N PRO A 255 4.29 5.42 -6.28
CA PRO A 255 4.45 6.45 -7.30
C PRO A 255 3.32 7.50 -7.22
N ASN A 256 3.51 8.64 -7.92
CA ASN A 256 2.50 9.70 -7.99
C ASN A 256 1.40 9.47 -9.03
N SER A 257 1.49 8.40 -9.80
CA SER A 257 0.48 7.96 -10.78
C SER A 257 0.57 6.44 -10.93
N PRO A 258 -0.48 5.76 -11.45
CA PRO A 258 -0.43 4.31 -11.67
C PRO A 258 0.77 3.92 -12.53
N LYS A 259 1.63 3.03 -12.01
CA LYS A 259 2.87 2.60 -12.68
C LYS A 259 3.19 1.15 -12.33
N LYS A 260 2.88 0.24 -13.24
CA LYS A 260 2.98 -1.20 -12.99
C LYS A 260 4.38 -1.68 -12.60
N GLU A 261 5.43 -1.07 -13.14
CA GLU A 261 6.82 -1.42 -12.84
C GLU A 261 7.25 -1.00 -11.42
N ALA A 262 6.51 -0.07 -10.82
CA ALA A 262 6.80 0.44 -9.48
C ALA A 262 6.11 -0.38 -8.38
N ASN A 263 4.87 -0.86 -8.61
CA ASN A 263 4.10 -1.46 -7.52
C ASN A 263 2.94 -2.38 -7.92
N ALA A 264 2.86 -2.86 -9.16
CA ALA A 264 1.80 -3.80 -9.50
C ALA A 264 1.86 -5.04 -8.60
N ALA A 265 0.81 -5.26 -7.82
CA ALA A 265 0.60 -6.45 -7.01
C ALA A 265 -0.49 -7.31 -7.66
N ILE A 266 -0.12 -8.52 -8.09
CA ILE A 266 -1.03 -9.44 -8.80
C ILE A 266 -1.48 -10.52 -7.82
N MET A 267 -2.78 -10.57 -7.55
CA MET A 267 -3.43 -11.43 -6.55
C MET A 267 -4.39 -12.42 -7.24
N VAL A 268 -4.43 -13.66 -6.74
CA VAL A 268 -5.44 -14.66 -7.13
C VAL A 268 -6.62 -14.57 -6.17
N ILE A 269 -7.83 -14.60 -6.71
CA ILE A 269 -9.09 -14.53 -5.95
C ILE A 269 -10.14 -15.49 -6.56
N ALA A 270 -11.07 -15.95 -5.75
CA ALA A 270 -12.18 -16.76 -6.25
C ALA A 270 -13.10 -15.94 -7.17
N PRO A 271 -13.52 -16.51 -8.34
CA PRO A 271 -14.51 -15.87 -9.20
C PRO A 271 -15.83 -15.63 -8.46
N GLY A 272 -16.57 -14.58 -8.85
CA GLY A 272 -17.89 -14.28 -8.30
C GLY A 272 -18.19 -12.80 -8.23
N THR A 273 -19.42 -12.46 -7.80
CA THR A 273 -19.84 -11.10 -7.49
C THR A 273 -19.91 -10.92 -5.98
N TYR A 274 -19.26 -9.89 -5.50
CA TYR A 274 -19.16 -9.54 -4.07
C TYR A 274 -19.94 -8.27 -3.82
N ASN A 275 -20.97 -8.31 -2.97
CA ASN A 275 -21.84 -7.17 -2.68
C ASN A 275 -21.05 -6.04 -2.01
N LYS A 276 -20.15 -6.39 -1.08
CA LYS A 276 -19.25 -5.46 -0.41
C LYS A 276 -17.84 -6.02 -0.38
N LEU A 277 -16.89 -5.19 -0.75
CA LEU A 277 -15.48 -5.51 -0.76
C LEU A 277 -14.70 -4.35 -0.15
N TYR A 278 -13.73 -4.66 0.68
CA TYR A 278 -12.82 -3.68 1.27
C TYR A 278 -11.40 -3.97 0.83
N THR A 279 -10.61 -2.92 0.62
CA THR A 279 -9.16 -3.04 0.46
C THR A 279 -8.48 -2.13 1.47
N GLN A 280 -7.45 -2.63 2.12
CA GLN A 280 -6.61 -1.88 3.03
C GLN A 280 -5.18 -1.89 2.50
N TYR A 281 -4.59 -0.72 2.40
CA TYR A 281 -3.21 -0.52 1.97
C TYR A 281 -2.38 -0.12 3.19
N THR A 282 -1.34 -0.90 3.49
CA THR A 282 -0.38 -0.58 4.54
C THR A 282 0.78 0.20 3.93
N LEU A 283 0.83 1.48 4.24
CA LEU A 283 1.93 2.39 3.92
C LEU A 283 3.05 2.22 4.95
N TYR A 284 4.28 2.46 4.53
CA TYR A 284 5.45 2.43 5.39
C TYR A 284 6.45 3.53 4.99
N ASP A 285 6.81 4.36 5.96
CA ASP A 285 7.91 5.32 5.81
C ASP A 285 9.20 4.68 6.34
N PRO A 286 10.18 4.37 5.48
CA PRO A 286 11.41 3.71 5.90
C PRO A 286 12.39 4.61 6.67
N VAL A 287 12.17 5.93 6.70
CA VAL A 287 13.01 6.90 7.41
C VAL A 287 12.62 6.94 8.90
N ASP A 288 11.34 7.13 9.18
CA ASP A 288 10.83 7.22 10.55
C ASP A 288 10.35 5.87 11.11
N GLY A 289 10.27 4.83 10.27
CA GLY A 289 9.76 3.52 10.65
C GLY A 289 8.24 3.48 10.89
N VAL A 290 7.53 4.53 10.47
CA VAL A 290 6.09 4.68 10.69
C VAL A 290 5.31 3.83 9.68
N SER A 291 4.29 3.13 10.17
CA SER A 291 3.31 2.43 9.33
C SER A 291 1.92 2.99 9.55
N ALA A 292 1.16 3.12 8.45
CA ALA A 292 -0.22 3.59 8.47
C ALA A 292 -1.08 2.82 7.48
N THR A 293 -2.39 2.76 7.72
CA THR A 293 -3.32 2.04 6.84
C THR A 293 -4.38 2.96 6.25
N ILE A 294 -4.67 2.76 4.96
CA ILE A 294 -5.78 3.44 4.27
C ILE A 294 -6.74 2.37 3.76
N THR A 295 -8.00 2.46 4.14
CA THR A 295 -9.05 1.52 3.72
C THR A 295 -9.97 2.16 2.69
N LYS A 296 -10.26 1.42 1.62
CA LYS A 296 -11.26 1.76 0.60
C LYS A 296 -12.34 0.67 0.55
N SER A 297 -13.53 1.04 0.11
CA SER A 297 -14.64 0.09 -0.06
C SER A 297 -15.23 0.18 -1.45
N TYR A 298 -15.73 -0.95 -1.94
CA TYR A 298 -16.33 -1.09 -3.27
C TYR A 298 -17.63 -1.89 -3.13
N ASP A 299 -18.62 -1.52 -3.91
CA ASP A 299 -19.92 -2.19 -3.93
C ASP A 299 -20.11 -2.95 -5.25
N ASN A 300 -20.70 -4.14 -5.17
CA ASN A 300 -21.10 -4.97 -6.32
C ASN A 300 -19.96 -5.26 -7.31
N VAL A 301 -18.80 -5.72 -6.79
CA VAL A 301 -17.62 -6.02 -7.60
C VAL A 301 -17.70 -7.44 -8.15
N THR A 302 -17.59 -7.59 -9.48
CA THR A 302 -17.54 -8.90 -10.13
C THR A 302 -16.13 -9.22 -10.61
N PHE A 303 -15.67 -10.44 -10.27
CA PHE A 303 -14.45 -11.07 -10.79
C PHE A 303 -14.84 -12.26 -11.67
N LEU A 304 -14.52 -12.18 -12.94
CA LEU A 304 -14.82 -13.22 -13.92
C LEU A 304 -13.69 -14.26 -13.98
N ALA A 305 -14.04 -15.53 -14.09
CA ALA A 305 -13.06 -16.62 -14.24
C ALA A 305 -12.13 -16.38 -15.44
N GLY A 306 -10.83 -16.59 -15.24
CA GLY A 306 -9.79 -16.37 -16.25
C GLY A 306 -9.51 -14.91 -16.59
N LYS A 307 -10.08 -13.95 -15.86
CA LYS A 307 -9.91 -12.51 -16.14
C LYS A 307 -9.19 -11.79 -15.02
N ASN A 308 -8.41 -10.78 -15.42
CA ASN A 308 -7.79 -9.83 -14.50
C ASN A 308 -8.65 -8.57 -14.38
N LYS A 309 -8.78 -8.07 -13.16
CA LYS A 309 -9.37 -6.77 -12.87
C LYS A 309 -8.30 -5.85 -12.31
N GLU A 310 -8.05 -4.72 -12.96
CA GLU A 310 -7.20 -3.67 -12.43
C GLU A 310 -7.96 -2.85 -11.38
N ILE A 311 -7.29 -2.54 -10.29
CA ILE A 311 -7.75 -1.62 -9.24
C ILE A 311 -6.65 -0.58 -9.01
N SER A 312 -6.77 0.56 -9.69
CA SER A 312 -5.93 1.73 -9.46
C SER A 312 -6.56 2.58 -8.35
N THR A 313 -5.78 2.88 -7.31
CA THR A 313 -6.29 3.61 -6.13
C THR A 313 -5.38 4.77 -5.77
N ASP A 314 -5.95 5.97 -5.72
CA ASP A 314 -5.29 7.15 -5.20
C ASP A 314 -5.40 7.20 -3.67
N LEU A 315 -4.24 7.12 -3.00
CA LEU A 315 -4.12 7.03 -1.54
C LEU A 315 -3.85 8.43 -0.97
N HIS A 316 -4.91 9.21 -0.76
CA HIS A 316 -4.81 10.54 -0.18
C HIS A 316 -4.53 10.47 1.32
N VAL A 317 -3.64 11.36 1.78
CA VAL A 317 -3.36 11.64 3.19
C VAL A 317 -3.68 13.10 3.50
N LEU A 318 -3.83 13.46 4.76
CA LEU A 318 -4.00 14.85 5.18
C LEU A 318 -2.65 15.58 5.08
N PRO A 319 -2.47 16.52 4.13
CA PRO A 319 -1.24 17.28 4.04
C PRO A 319 -1.20 18.35 5.13
N VAL A 320 -0.07 18.48 5.81
CA VAL A 320 0.17 19.52 6.82
C VAL A 320 1.35 20.37 6.37
N ASP A 321 1.24 21.69 6.53
CA ASP A 321 2.34 22.58 6.22
C ASP A 321 3.51 22.41 7.20
N ASP A 322 4.68 22.90 6.84
CA ASP A 322 5.94 22.74 7.56
C ASP A 322 6.33 23.96 8.39
N LYS A 323 5.36 24.68 8.99
CA LYS A 323 5.57 25.96 9.67
C LYS A 323 5.40 25.83 11.19
N TRP A 324 6.44 26.14 11.92
CA TRP A 324 6.45 26.33 13.37
C TRP A 324 6.86 27.76 13.68
N TYR A 325 6.51 28.28 14.83
CA TYR A 325 6.80 29.66 15.21
C TYR A 325 7.29 29.72 16.66
N MET A 326 8.24 30.58 16.95
CA MET A 326 8.35 31.13 18.29
C MET A 326 7.08 31.89 18.64
N TRP A 327 6.73 32.02 19.90
CA TRP A 327 5.45 32.65 20.26
C TRP A 327 5.33 34.05 19.68
N ASP A 328 4.29 34.25 18.88
CA ASP A 328 3.93 35.50 18.23
C ASP A 328 5.08 36.15 17.44
N ALA A 329 6.01 35.36 16.89
CA ALA A 329 7.03 35.82 15.98
C ALA A 329 6.40 36.28 14.64
N GLN A 330 7.06 37.19 13.92
CA GLN A 330 6.59 37.65 12.63
C GLN A 330 6.69 36.55 11.58
N ASP A 331 7.84 35.90 11.50
CA ASP A 331 8.14 34.83 10.55
C ASP A 331 8.21 33.47 11.27
N GLU A 332 8.07 32.39 10.48
CA GLU A 332 8.16 31.05 10.98
C GLU A 332 9.61 30.68 11.39
N TYR A 333 9.75 29.66 12.24
CA TYR A 333 10.99 29.28 12.94
C TYR A 333 12.17 29.03 11.98
N TRP A 334 11.91 28.48 10.80
CA TRP A 334 12.90 28.15 9.78
C TRP A 334 12.83 29.05 8.55
N ALA A 335 12.21 30.24 8.64
CA ALA A 335 12.15 31.20 7.53
C ALA A 335 13.55 31.58 7.05
N GLY A 336 13.77 31.48 5.73
CA GLY A 336 15.10 31.68 5.13
C GLY A 336 16.10 30.54 5.32
N HIS A 337 15.75 29.51 6.10
CA HIS A 337 16.61 28.35 6.41
C HIS A 337 15.90 27.01 6.20
N LYS A 338 14.94 26.94 5.27
CA LYS A 338 14.12 25.75 5.00
C LYS A 338 14.93 24.50 4.63
N ASP A 339 16.04 24.68 3.92
CA ASP A 339 16.91 23.56 3.53
C ASP A 339 17.60 22.90 4.75
N ALA A 340 17.78 23.68 5.81
CA ALA A 340 18.38 23.23 7.06
C ALA A 340 17.35 22.79 8.13
N GLN A 341 16.06 22.89 7.83
CA GLN A 341 14.99 22.49 8.75
C GLN A 341 15.04 20.97 9.01
N PRO A 342 15.20 20.51 10.26
CA PRO A 342 15.08 19.09 10.60
C PRO A 342 13.71 18.55 10.22
N LYS A 343 13.68 17.43 9.48
CA LYS A 343 12.46 16.86 8.92
C LYS A 343 11.87 15.72 9.76
N HIS A 344 12.71 15.12 10.59
CA HIS A 344 12.32 14.03 11.50
C HIS A 344 13.13 14.08 12.81
N SER A 345 12.76 13.27 13.79
CA SER A 345 13.26 13.33 15.17
C SER A 345 14.77 13.07 15.33
N LEU A 346 15.41 12.46 14.33
CA LEU A 346 16.86 12.15 14.38
C LEU A 346 17.73 13.27 13.79
N GLU A 347 17.15 14.26 13.15
CA GLU A 347 17.87 15.38 12.55
C GLU A 347 18.01 16.56 13.53
N SER A 348 19.09 17.31 13.36
CA SER A 348 19.34 18.56 14.06
C SER A 348 20.04 19.56 13.14
N SER A 349 19.88 20.85 13.43
CA SER A 349 20.49 21.93 12.65
C SER A 349 20.94 23.05 13.56
N SER A 350 22.04 23.69 13.21
CA SER A 350 22.54 24.88 13.91
C SER A 350 21.87 26.19 13.44
N GLU A 351 21.03 26.14 12.41
CA GLU A 351 20.37 27.31 11.77
C GLU A 351 19.08 27.74 12.49
N ASN A 352 18.81 27.22 13.68
CA ASN A 352 17.71 27.69 14.53
C ASN A 352 17.92 29.13 14.97
N PRO A 353 16.88 29.93 15.27
CA PRO A 353 17.00 31.31 15.74
C PRO A 353 17.85 31.41 17.01
N LYS A 354 18.74 32.43 17.08
CA LYS A 354 19.75 32.56 18.16
C LYS A 354 19.47 33.70 19.12
N SER A 355 19.10 34.86 18.60
CA SER A 355 18.76 36.03 19.38
C SER A 355 17.88 36.99 18.58
N LYS A 356 17.31 37.97 19.23
CA LYS A 356 16.51 39.04 18.58
C LYS A 356 17.32 39.86 17.58
N GLU A 357 18.59 40.09 17.88
CA GLU A 357 19.49 40.87 17.03
C GLU A 357 19.88 40.13 15.76
N ALA A 358 20.09 38.81 15.87
CA ALA A 358 20.47 37.96 14.74
C ALA A 358 19.25 37.55 13.87
N ASP A 359 18.09 37.38 14.49
CA ASP A 359 16.89 36.80 13.88
C ASP A 359 15.61 37.62 14.19
N PRO A 360 15.59 38.93 13.93
CA PRO A 360 14.56 39.81 14.48
C PRO A 360 13.12 39.43 14.09
N THR A 361 12.91 38.84 12.93
CA THR A 361 11.56 38.42 12.45
C THR A 361 11.17 37.02 12.89
N ARG A 362 12.13 36.11 13.11
CA ARG A 362 11.90 34.76 13.63
C ARG A 362 11.86 34.70 15.15
N TRP A 363 12.30 35.80 15.84
CA TRP A 363 12.33 35.88 17.30
C TRP A 363 10.95 36.14 17.87
N TYR A 364 10.66 35.56 19.05
CA TYR A 364 9.39 35.72 19.74
C TYR A 364 9.06 37.18 20.09
N SER A 365 7.77 37.44 20.28
CA SER A 365 7.29 38.74 20.79
C SER A 365 7.61 38.92 22.27
N GLU A 366 8.33 39.99 22.60
CA GLU A 366 8.73 40.34 23.98
C GLU A 366 7.73 41.29 24.66
N VAL A 367 6.46 41.30 24.20
CA VAL A 367 5.42 42.13 24.80
C VAL A 367 5.25 41.81 26.29
N ASN A 368 4.92 42.85 27.05
CA ASN A 368 4.65 42.73 28.50
C ASN A 368 3.43 41.85 28.78
N ILE A 369 3.52 41.09 29.84
CA ILE A 369 2.45 40.22 30.33
C ILE A 369 1.41 41.06 31.08
N PRO A 370 0.10 40.84 30.94
CA PRO A 370 -0.61 39.85 30.12
C PRO A 370 -1.15 40.41 28.79
N THR A 371 -0.27 40.70 27.84
CA THR A 371 -0.68 41.23 26.54
C THR A 371 -0.98 40.09 25.56
N PRO A 372 -2.13 40.11 24.87
CA PRO A 372 -2.40 39.09 23.84
C PRO A 372 -1.49 39.21 22.63
N ALA A 373 -1.34 38.11 21.89
CA ALA A 373 -0.56 38.05 20.65
C ALA A 373 -1.11 39.01 19.59
N SER A 374 -0.21 39.57 18.79
CA SER A 374 -0.53 40.56 17.75
C SER A 374 -0.07 40.19 16.35
N GLN A 375 0.75 39.15 16.20
CA GLN A 375 1.36 38.70 14.94
C GLN A 375 0.89 37.27 14.58
N SER A 376 1.83 36.31 14.52
CA SER A 376 1.51 34.93 14.09
C SER A 376 0.48 34.22 14.98
N ALA A 377 0.53 34.45 16.28
CA ALA A 377 -0.40 33.81 17.23
C ALA A 377 -1.73 34.58 17.47
N ARG A 378 -1.93 35.73 16.83
CA ARG A 378 -3.11 36.61 17.07
C ARG A 378 -4.46 35.94 16.82
N ASN A 379 -4.51 35.00 15.87
CA ASN A 379 -5.75 34.29 15.50
C ASN A 379 -5.88 32.94 16.22
N CYS A 380 -4.90 32.56 17.03
CA CYS A 380 -4.99 31.36 17.85
C CYS A 380 -6.11 31.55 18.90
N PRO A 381 -6.76 30.46 19.35
CA PRO A 381 -7.63 30.52 20.52
C PRO A 381 -6.87 31.05 21.74
N ASN A 382 -7.57 31.76 22.63
CA ASN A 382 -6.97 32.11 23.91
C ASN A 382 -7.08 30.94 24.92
N ALA A 383 -6.49 31.07 26.10
CA ALA A 383 -6.49 30.01 27.11
C ALA A 383 -7.90 29.61 27.56
N ASN A 384 -8.85 30.56 27.66
CA ASN A 384 -10.24 30.27 28.01
C ASN A 384 -10.93 29.43 26.89
N GLU A 385 -10.75 29.79 25.62
CA GLU A 385 -11.33 29.04 24.50
C GLU A 385 -10.80 27.59 24.47
N VAL A 386 -9.50 27.39 24.73
CA VAL A 386 -8.91 26.04 24.77
C VAL A 386 -9.46 25.26 25.97
N ALA A 387 -9.70 25.89 27.10
CA ALA A 387 -10.37 25.25 28.22
C ALA A 387 -11.75 24.69 27.83
N TRP A 388 -12.49 25.39 26.97
CA TRP A 388 -13.75 24.91 26.40
C TRP A 388 -13.57 23.81 25.39
N TYR A 389 -12.55 23.86 24.51
CA TYR A 389 -12.22 22.76 23.58
C TYR A 389 -11.89 21.48 24.34
N LEU A 390 -11.16 21.60 25.45
CA LEU A 390 -10.82 20.49 26.34
C LEU A 390 -11.99 20.06 27.23
N MET A 391 -13.03 20.91 27.37
CA MET A 391 -14.11 20.72 28.34
C MET A 391 -13.55 20.47 29.75
N LEU A 392 -12.66 21.35 30.21
CA LEU A 392 -11.99 21.21 31.51
C LEU A 392 -13.01 20.93 32.63
N GLY A 393 -12.68 19.97 33.50
CA GLY A 393 -13.57 19.46 34.52
C GLY A 393 -14.52 18.35 34.08
N HIS A 394 -14.53 17.99 32.80
CA HIS A 394 -15.35 16.92 32.22
C HIS A 394 -14.48 15.88 31.51
N THR A 395 -14.98 14.65 31.33
CA THR A 395 -14.31 13.56 30.65
C THR A 395 -15.05 13.13 29.38
N GLY A 396 -14.35 12.48 28.44
CA GLY A 396 -14.96 11.90 27.23
C GLY A 396 -15.24 12.90 26.10
N TYR A 397 -14.59 14.06 26.10
CA TYR A 397 -14.73 15.08 25.04
C TYR A 397 -13.49 15.25 24.17
N VAL A 398 -12.34 14.70 24.56
CA VAL A 398 -11.08 14.74 23.82
C VAL A 398 -10.72 13.33 23.40
N TYR A 399 -10.48 13.11 22.11
CA TYR A 399 -10.17 11.79 21.57
C TYR A 399 -8.80 11.76 20.94
N TRP A 400 -7.98 10.78 21.30
CA TRP A 400 -6.73 10.47 20.59
C TRP A 400 -6.99 9.48 19.48
N ASP A 401 -6.60 9.81 18.24
CA ASP A 401 -6.81 8.97 17.07
C ASP A 401 -5.50 8.76 16.31
N ASN A 402 -5.02 7.53 16.30
CA ASN A 402 -3.85 7.07 15.55
C ASN A 402 -4.20 6.48 14.17
N THR A 403 -5.45 6.61 13.71
CA THR A 403 -5.91 6.10 12.42
C THR A 403 -6.01 7.18 11.35
N VAL A 404 -5.97 8.46 11.72
CA VAL A 404 -5.86 9.56 10.74
C VAL A 404 -4.44 9.60 10.21
N VAL A 405 -4.31 9.41 8.90
CA VAL A 405 -3.01 9.42 8.21
C VAL A 405 -2.74 10.82 7.68
N TRP A 406 -1.62 11.38 8.03
CA TRP A 406 -1.20 12.71 7.61
C TRP A 406 0.28 12.76 7.23
N SER A 407 0.68 13.83 6.54
CA SER A 407 2.06 14.03 6.12
C SER A 407 2.55 15.44 6.44
N VAL A 408 3.82 15.55 6.78
CA VAL A 408 4.55 16.81 6.91
C VAL A 408 5.97 16.61 6.41
N MET A 409 6.53 17.58 5.69
CA MET A 409 7.91 17.57 5.16
C MET A 409 8.29 16.32 4.35
N GLY A 410 7.32 15.68 3.72
CA GLY A 410 7.54 14.49 2.90
C GLY A 410 7.38 13.15 3.63
N HIS A 411 7.23 13.16 4.94
CA HIS A 411 7.13 11.97 5.79
C HIS A 411 5.70 11.63 6.17
N LEU A 412 5.47 10.34 6.47
CA LEU A 412 4.18 9.76 6.84
C LEU A 412 4.06 9.68 8.35
N TYR A 413 2.93 10.13 8.88
CA TYR A 413 2.62 10.05 10.31
C TYR A 413 1.17 9.68 10.57
N THR A 414 0.90 9.32 11.82
CA THR A 414 -0.43 9.15 12.40
C THR A 414 -0.44 9.80 13.79
N GLY A 415 -1.61 9.83 14.43
CA GLY A 415 -1.74 10.37 15.78
C GLY A 415 -2.10 11.84 15.80
N GLY A 416 -2.99 12.17 16.69
CA GLY A 416 -3.51 13.51 16.93
C GLY A 416 -4.79 13.47 17.73
N ILE A 417 -5.35 14.63 18.03
CA ILE A 417 -6.56 14.74 18.83
C ILE A 417 -7.74 15.31 18.04
N TRP A 418 -8.92 14.83 18.39
CA TRP A 418 -10.18 15.42 18.02
C TRP A 418 -10.67 16.31 19.17
N LEU A 419 -10.90 17.58 18.85
CA LEU A 419 -11.45 18.58 19.75
C LEU A 419 -12.81 19.04 19.24
N ARG A 420 -13.72 19.40 20.15
CA ARG A 420 -15.07 19.85 19.82
C ARG A 420 -15.03 21.26 19.23
N LYS A 421 -15.71 21.50 18.11
CA LYS A 421 -15.80 22.82 17.47
C LYS A 421 -16.51 23.83 18.34
N GLN A 422 -16.18 25.12 18.23
CA GLN A 422 -16.89 26.22 18.92
C GLN A 422 -18.39 26.19 18.63
N SER A 423 -18.79 25.96 17.39
CA SER A 423 -20.20 25.87 17.01
C SER A 423 -20.96 24.78 17.77
N ALA A 424 -20.34 23.62 17.97
CA ALA A 424 -20.95 22.54 18.75
C ALA A 424 -20.96 22.84 20.27
N ILE A 425 -19.93 23.54 20.78
CA ILE A 425 -19.86 23.96 22.17
C ILE A 425 -20.95 25.02 22.45
N THR A 426 -21.07 26.06 21.63
CA THR A 426 -22.07 27.12 21.76
C THR A 426 -23.49 26.56 21.66
N ALA A 427 -23.75 25.65 20.73
CA ALA A 427 -25.04 24.98 20.61
C ALA A 427 -25.40 24.15 21.86
N ALA A 428 -24.42 23.47 22.46
CA ALA A 428 -24.66 22.65 23.65
C ALA A 428 -24.80 23.45 24.96
N THR A 429 -24.13 24.62 25.06
CA THR A 429 -24.02 25.38 26.29
C THR A 429 -24.93 26.64 26.32
N GLY A 430 -25.41 27.06 25.15
CA GLY A 430 -26.12 28.32 24.98
C GLY A 430 -25.24 29.57 25.10
N LYS A 431 -23.92 29.40 25.22
CA LYS A 431 -22.97 30.52 25.33
C LYS A 431 -22.57 31.04 23.94
N SER A 432 -22.28 32.32 23.87
CA SER A 432 -21.69 32.95 22.69
C SER A 432 -20.16 32.70 22.63
N VAL A 433 -19.56 32.81 21.44
CA VAL A 433 -18.10 32.75 21.28
C VAL A 433 -17.38 33.80 22.13
N ALA A 434 -17.96 34.99 22.30
CA ALA A 434 -17.40 36.04 23.16
C ALA A 434 -17.36 35.62 24.65
N GLU A 435 -18.32 34.84 25.10
CA GLU A 435 -18.31 34.29 26.47
C GLU A 435 -17.28 33.17 26.63
N LEU A 436 -17.09 32.32 25.61
CA LEU A 436 -16.03 31.31 25.63
C LEU A 436 -14.64 31.96 25.72
N LYS A 437 -14.43 33.11 25.07
CA LYS A 437 -13.16 33.86 25.14
C LYS A 437 -12.93 34.51 26.50
N ARG A 438 -14.00 34.85 27.25
CA ARG A 438 -13.91 35.61 28.48
C ARG A 438 -13.61 34.77 29.71
N ALA A 439 -14.10 33.53 29.76
CA ALA A 439 -13.92 32.66 30.91
C ALA A 439 -13.97 31.18 30.49
N SER A 440 -13.22 30.33 31.19
CA SER A 440 -13.23 28.87 31.10
C SER A 440 -14.56 28.26 31.57
N PRO A 441 -14.81 26.94 31.43
CA PRO A 441 -16.04 26.28 31.84
C PRO A 441 -16.45 26.51 33.30
N ASP A 442 -15.49 26.65 34.22
CA ASP A 442 -15.72 26.91 35.65
C ASP A 442 -15.90 28.39 36.00
N GLY A 443 -15.84 29.27 35.00
CA GLY A 443 -16.02 30.72 35.15
C GLY A 443 -14.73 31.49 35.45
N THR A 444 -13.57 30.80 35.52
CA THR A 444 -12.25 31.43 35.75
C THR A 444 -11.73 32.07 34.46
N ASP A 445 -11.14 33.26 34.55
CA ASP A 445 -10.33 33.82 33.44
C ASP A 445 -8.88 33.33 33.54
N ILE A 446 -8.57 32.27 32.79
CA ILE A 446 -7.25 31.67 32.76
C ILE A 446 -6.22 32.62 32.16
N THR A 447 -6.61 33.56 31.28
CA THR A 447 -5.66 34.52 30.66
C THR A 447 -5.03 35.46 31.69
N GLN A 448 -5.67 35.64 32.85
CA GLN A 448 -5.21 36.48 33.94
C GLN A 448 -4.66 35.72 35.14
N THR A 449 -4.84 34.39 35.14
CA THR A 449 -4.47 33.54 36.28
C THR A 449 -3.31 32.66 35.92
N PRO A 450 -2.20 32.65 36.68
CA PRO A 450 -1.07 31.72 36.42
C PRO A 450 -1.56 30.27 36.54
N ILE A 451 -1.24 29.43 35.55
CA ILE A 451 -1.36 27.97 35.69
C ILE A 451 -0.12 27.48 36.41
N MET A 452 -0.28 27.05 37.66
CA MET A 452 0.79 26.57 38.51
C MET A 452 0.93 25.03 38.35
N GLY A 453 1.80 24.60 37.41
CA GLY A 453 2.16 23.20 37.21
C GLY A 453 1.27 22.45 36.19
N PRO A 454 1.76 21.32 35.68
CA PRO A 454 1.16 20.60 34.53
C PRO A 454 -0.16 19.87 34.87
N SER A 455 -0.64 19.95 36.10
CA SER A 455 -1.85 19.24 36.54
C SER A 455 -3.11 20.10 36.57
N ALA A 456 -2.98 21.43 36.51
CA ALA A 456 -4.10 22.33 36.82
C ALA A 456 -5.14 22.48 35.71
N ALA A 457 -4.77 22.19 34.45
CA ALA A 457 -5.67 22.30 33.28
C ALA A 457 -5.52 21.10 32.35
N LYS A 458 -5.71 19.89 32.90
CA LYS A 458 -5.44 18.61 32.24
C LYS A 458 -6.69 17.76 32.13
N VAL A 459 -6.90 17.14 30.96
CA VAL A 459 -7.94 16.13 30.72
C VAL A 459 -7.33 14.87 30.13
N GLN A 460 -7.93 13.73 30.46
CA GLN A 460 -7.55 12.46 29.87
C GLN A 460 -8.15 12.32 28.46
N THR A 461 -7.38 11.81 27.52
CA THR A 461 -7.85 11.47 26.16
C THR A 461 -8.59 10.14 26.15
N THR A 462 -9.58 10.02 25.28
CA THR A 462 -10.26 8.76 24.97
C THR A 462 -9.69 8.22 23.65
N VAL A 463 -9.24 6.97 23.62
CA VAL A 463 -8.71 6.38 22.39
C VAL A 463 -9.83 6.14 21.38
N GLY A 464 -9.62 6.57 20.13
CA GLY A 464 -10.53 6.39 19.01
C GLY A 464 -11.09 7.69 18.44
N LYS A 465 -12.21 7.59 17.72
CA LYS A 465 -12.90 8.69 17.05
C LYS A 465 -14.17 9.06 17.78
N PRO A 466 -14.55 10.35 17.82
CA PRO A 466 -15.88 10.74 18.28
C PRO A 466 -16.97 10.18 17.33
N ALA A 467 -18.12 9.87 17.88
CA ALA A 467 -19.24 9.31 17.10
C ALA A 467 -19.76 10.29 16.03
N ASN A 468 -19.78 11.59 16.32
CA ASN A 468 -20.21 12.64 15.39
C ASN A 468 -19.00 13.51 14.99
N LEU A 469 -18.27 13.11 13.93
CA LEU A 469 -17.12 13.85 13.41
C LEU A 469 -17.47 15.27 12.93
N GLY A 470 -18.71 15.54 12.59
CA GLY A 470 -19.18 16.88 12.18
C GLY A 470 -18.99 17.96 13.26
N ASP A 471 -19.08 17.57 14.53
CA ASP A 471 -18.94 18.46 15.70
C ASP A 471 -17.49 18.64 16.17
N TYR A 472 -16.53 17.94 15.52
CA TYR A 472 -15.14 17.92 15.94
C TYR A 472 -14.21 18.36 14.80
N PHE A 473 -13.03 18.82 15.16
CA PHE A 473 -11.90 19.06 14.26
C PHE A 473 -10.67 18.30 14.76
N PHE A 474 -9.77 17.98 13.84
CA PHE A 474 -8.58 17.20 14.13
C PHE A 474 -7.33 18.08 14.18
N LEU A 475 -6.50 17.91 15.21
CA LEU A 475 -5.16 18.48 15.30
C LEU A 475 -4.14 17.34 15.28
N PRO A 476 -3.26 17.30 14.29
CA PRO A 476 -2.21 16.30 14.21
C PRO A 476 -1.13 16.50 15.29
N ALA A 477 -0.51 15.43 15.74
CA ALA A 477 0.58 15.46 16.71
C ALA A 477 1.90 15.84 16.02
N LEU A 478 2.14 17.13 15.79
CA LEU A 478 3.23 17.65 14.94
C LEU A 478 4.58 17.81 15.64
N GLY A 479 4.69 17.44 16.93
CA GLY A 479 5.90 17.68 17.71
C GLY A 479 6.19 19.17 17.90
N ALA A 480 7.39 19.45 18.38
CA ALA A 480 7.89 20.79 18.66
C ALA A 480 9.38 20.91 18.38
N TYR A 481 9.84 22.07 17.95
CA TYR A 481 11.28 22.40 17.91
C TYR A 481 11.73 22.97 19.25
N TYR A 482 12.66 22.27 19.86
CA TYR A 482 13.40 22.71 21.04
C TYR A 482 14.83 23.02 20.61
N HIS A 483 15.13 24.27 20.28
CA HIS A 483 16.40 24.72 19.72
C HIS A 483 16.73 24.04 18.36
N SER A 484 17.71 23.13 18.31
CA SER A 484 18.28 22.60 17.07
C SER A 484 17.48 21.51 16.37
N GLY A 485 16.46 20.91 17.01
CA GLY A 485 15.69 19.81 16.45
C GLY A 485 14.41 19.51 17.21
N PHE A 486 13.72 18.45 16.81
CA PHE A 486 12.59 17.91 17.56
C PHE A 486 13.10 17.25 18.85
N ASN A 487 12.51 17.61 20.01
CA ASN A 487 12.90 17.01 21.29
C ASN A 487 11.81 17.25 22.35
N PRO A 488 11.52 16.26 23.21
CA PRO A 488 11.88 14.84 23.10
C PRO A 488 10.96 14.08 22.15
N ASN A 489 9.80 14.68 21.78
CA ASN A 489 8.71 14.03 21.08
C ASN A 489 8.54 14.66 19.68
N GLY A 490 8.96 13.91 18.66
CA GLY A 490 8.78 14.30 17.27
C GLY A 490 7.34 14.14 16.77
N PRO A 491 7.10 14.37 15.49
CA PRO A 491 5.80 14.18 14.86
C PRO A 491 5.24 12.77 15.09
N GLY A 492 3.92 12.66 15.26
CA GLY A 492 3.20 11.42 15.54
C GLY A 492 3.06 11.04 17.01
N GLN A 493 3.78 11.69 17.93
CA GLN A 493 3.80 11.36 19.36
C GLN A 493 3.07 12.38 20.22
N SER A 494 3.30 13.67 19.98
CA SER A 494 2.67 14.75 20.73
C SER A 494 2.47 16.00 19.88
N GLY A 495 1.51 16.83 20.24
CA GLY A 495 1.23 18.11 19.61
C GLY A 495 1.48 19.27 20.57
N TYR A 496 2.06 20.36 20.03
CA TYR A 496 2.35 21.61 20.72
C TYR A 496 1.84 22.77 19.88
N TYR A 497 0.87 23.52 20.45
CA TYR A 497 0.15 24.55 19.73
C TYR A 497 0.08 25.83 20.54
N TRP A 498 0.64 26.92 20.01
CA TRP A 498 0.57 28.22 20.68
C TRP A 498 -0.86 28.74 20.83
N LEU A 499 -1.11 29.42 21.95
CA LEU A 499 -2.32 30.20 22.18
C LEU A 499 -2.05 31.69 22.00
N SER A 500 -3.12 32.48 21.83
CA SER A 500 -2.97 33.94 21.70
C SER A 500 -2.70 34.63 23.04
N SER A 501 -2.77 33.91 24.16
CA SER A 501 -2.54 34.46 25.50
C SER A 501 -1.06 34.34 25.88
N SER A 502 -0.41 35.46 26.26
CA SER A 502 0.84 35.42 27.02
C SER A 502 0.56 34.88 28.42
N SER A 503 1.51 34.22 29.04
CA SER A 503 1.36 33.72 30.42
C SER A 503 1.87 34.77 31.44
N THR A 504 1.22 34.83 32.59
CA THR A 504 1.64 35.63 33.76
C THR A 504 2.71 34.92 34.59
N TYR A 505 3.03 33.68 34.27
CA TYR A 505 4.05 32.88 34.97
C TYR A 505 5.43 33.16 34.41
N ASP A 506 6.31 33.77 35.21
CA ASP A 506 7.71 33.97 34.88
C ASP A 506 8.55 32.94 35.67
N ALA A 507 8.82 31.80 35.05
CA ALA A 507 9.66 30.78 35.65
C ALA A 507 11.12 31.08 35.35
N VAL A 508 11.82 31.75 36.26
CA VAL A 508 13.29 31.76 36.41
C VAL A 508 14.14 32.05 35.16
N SER A 509 13.58 32.06 33.96
CA SER A 509 14.28 32.40 32.73
C SER A 509 13.80 33.74 32.20
N HIS A 510 14.73 34.64 31.94
CA HIS A 510 14.48 35.98 31.38
C HIS A 510 13.79 36.02 30.00
N SER A 511 13.26 34.88 29.52
CA SER A 511 12.71 34.69 28.17
C SER A 511 11.20 34.90 28.08
N GLY A 512 10.49 35.01 29.20
CA GLY A 512 9.02 35.02 29.23
C GLY A 512 8.37 33.70 28.79
N THR A 513 7.13 33.52 29.19
CA THR A 513 6.32 32.33 28.85
C THR A 513 5.04 32.73 28.11
N ALA A 514 4.44 31.77 27.40
CA ALA A 514 3.12 31.91 26.79
C ALA A 514 2.34 30.60 26.98
N PHE A 515 1.02 30.71 26.92
CA PHE A 515 0.16 29.53 26.99
C PHE A 515 0.24 28.73 25.70
N CYS A 516 0.23 27.41 25.83
CA CYS A 516 0.12 26.47 24.73
C CYS A 516 -0.82 25.32 25.07
N LEU A 517 -1.41 24.72 24.05
CA LEU A 517 -2.06 23.43 24.12
C LEU A 517 -1.00 22.35 23.88
N VAL A 518 -0.87 21.42 24.82
CA VAL A 518 0.00 20.24 24.70
C VAL A 518 -0.86 18.99 24.81
N PHE A 519 -0.59 18.00 23.95
CA PHE A 519 -1.30 16.74 24.01
C PHE A 519 -0.45 15.55 23.54
N ASP A 520 -0.79 14.39 24.04
CA ASP A 520 -0.26 13.07 23.69
C ASP A 520 -1.41 12.03 23.70
N ASP A 521 -1.07 10.75 23.56
CA ASP A 521 -2.05 9.66 23.54
C ASP A 521 -2.83 9.47 24.86
N SER A 522 -2.36 10.06 25.93
CA SER A 522 -2.92 9.89 27.28
C SER A 522 -3.64 11.13 27.80
N HIS A 523 -3.20 12.32 27.41
CA HIS A 523 -3.73 13.57 27.97
C HIS A 523 -3.66 14.74 26.99
N ALA A 524 -4.55 15.71 27.22
CA ALA A 524 -4.46 17.05 26.65
C ALA A 524 -4.53 18.08 27.77
N ARG A 525 -3.76 19.19 27.67
CA ARG A 525 -3.60 20.17 28.74
C ARG A 525 -3.20 21.54 28.22
N ILE A 526 -3.47 22.56 29.00
CA ILE A 526 -2.95 23.92 28.80
C ILE A 526 -1.72 24.05 29.68
N GLU A 527 -0.60 24.46 29.08
CA GLU A 527 0.67 24.69 29.79
C GLU A 527 1.24 26.07 29.50
N ASN A 528 2.22 26.46 30.33
CA ASN A 528 3.06 27.63 30.10
C ASN A 528 4.41 27.17 29.58
N GLU A 529 4.78 27.63 28.40
CA GLU A 529 6.05 27.25 27.77
C GLU A 529 6.89 28.46 27.40
N ILE A 530 8.20 28.26 27.31
CA ILE A 530 9.17 29.29 26.94
C ILE A 530 8.89 29.73 25.50
N ARG A 531 8.73 31.05 25.30
CA ARG A 531 8.34 31.65 24.00
C ARG A 531 9.30 31.36 22.85
N MET A 532 10.54 30.98 23.13
CA MET A 532 11.57 30.69 22.13
C MET A 532 11.45 29.31 21.49
N PHE A 533 10.56 28.45 21.95
CA PHE A 533 10.32 27.15 21.31
C PHE A 533 9.50 27.29 20.03
N GLY A 534 9.75 26.39 19.09
CA GLY A 534 9.03 26.34 17.81
C GLY A 534 7.78 25.47 17.92
N PHE A 535 6.59 26.08 18.09
CA PHE A 535 5.30 25.38 18.16
C PHE A 535 4.41 25.79 16.99
N ARG A 536 3.31 25.09 16.83
CA ARG A 536 2.33 25.38 15.78
C ARG A 536 1.44 26.56 16.17
N VAL A 537 1.10 27.36 15.16
CA VAL A 537 -0.02 28.30 15.25
C VAL A 537 -1.25 27.74 14.53
N TRP A 538 -2.45 28.09 14.98
CA TRP A 538 -3.70 27.52 14.50
C TRP A 538 -4.86 28.48 14.71
N ASN A 539 -5.90 28.34 13.92
CA ASN A 539 -7.09 29.19 14.06
C ASN A 539 -8.14 28.50 14.92
N ALA A 540 -8.90 29.30 15.65
CA ALA A 540 -10.10 28.82 16.33
C ALA A 540 -11.10 28.19 15.33
N GLN A 541 -11.72 27.06 15.70
CA GLN A 541 -12.56 26.23 14.83
C GLN A 541 -14.02 26.22 15.30
#